data_4f686732c4bb3e0c794071590e384d03
#
_entry.id   4f686732c4bb3e0c794071590e384d03
#
_cell.length_a   1.000
_cell.length_b   1.000
_cell.length_c   1.000
_cell.angle_alpha   90.00
_cell.angle_beta   90.00
_cell.angle_gamma   90.00
#
_symmetry.space_group_name_H-M   'P 1'
#
loop_
_entity.id
_entity.type
_entity.pdbx_description
1 polymer ?
#
loop_
_entity_poly.entity_id
_entity_poly.type
_entity_poly.pdbx_seq_one_letter_code
_entity_poly.pdbx_strand_id
1 'polypeptide(L)'
;NSTAVATRSAGDPVTSTAAFTPSEAAASLPFRVLTAYRTQDKSGTNLADLNGHTGRVEIELTVENTTISSQQVSYDVAGESRVQAALVGVPLTVVAAAQLPGTASSAVITGDGSGSAATNGVLSQNADGSTVVQWASILAPPQLGSSATLRLVVDAANFKVPVVNLSVQPGMITDASIEGLLDSAFSPDSSGQLELQTRTIELIGDANS
;
A
#
# COMPACT_ATOMS: atom_id res chain seq x y z
N ASN A 1 -11.71 -8.73 18.06
CA ASN A 1 -13.04 -9.27 17.70
C ASN A 1 -13.59 -8.45 16.54
N SER A 2 -13.57 -9.02 15.35
CA SER A 2 -14.16 -8.40 14.17
C SER A 2 -15.60 -8.89 14.00
N THR A 3 -16.52 -7.96 13.84
CA THR A 3 -17.95 -8.28 13.59
C THR A 3 -18.20 -8.06 12.09
N ALA A 4 -18.59 -9.12 11.38
CA ALA A 4 -19.05 -9.01 10.00
C ALA A 4 -20.59 -9.08 9.99
N VAL A 5 -21.23 -8.13 9.31
CA VAL A 5 -22.68 -8.12 9.11
C VAL A 5 -22.95 -8.60 7.68
N ALA A 6 -23.59 -9.76 7.56
CA ALA A 6 -24.07 -10.25 6.28
C ALA A 6 -25.59 -10.04 6.20
N THR A 7 -26.07 -9.30 5.19
CA THR A 7 -27.49 -9.12 4.90
C THR A 7 -27.96 -10.19 3.91
N ARG A 8 -28.97 -10.96 4.26
CA ARG A 8 -29.68 -11.87 3.34
C ARG A 8 -30.89 -11.15 2.77
N SER A 9 -31.20 -11.35 1.52
CA SER A 9 -32.20 -10.63 0.69
C SER A 9 -33.67 -10.83 1.13
N ALA A 10 -33.97 -11.52 2.23
CA ALA A 10 -35.31 -11.65 2.79
C ALA A 10 -35.19 -12.14 4.24
N GLY A 11 -35.10 -11.24 5.20
CA GLY A 11 -35.13 -11.60 6.60
C GLY A 11 -34.21 -10.74 7.46
N ASP A 12 -34.29 -10.92 8.76
CA ASP A 12 -33.52 -10.19 9.75
C ASP A 12 -32.01 -10.26 9.52
N PRO A 13 -31.24 -9.20 9.86
CA PRO A 13 -29.80 -9.19 9.74
C PRO A 13 -29.20 -10.30 10.61
N VAL A 14 -28.49 -11.22 9.98
CA VAL A 14 -27.74 -12.25 10.70
C VAL A 14 -26.36 -11.67 11.01
N THR A 15 -26.15 -11.33 12.26
CA THR A 15 -24.85 -10.89 12.76
C THR A 15 -24.04 -12.14 13.13
N SER A 16 -22.99 -12.43 12.39
CA SER A 16 -22.01 -13.45 12.77
C SER A 16 -20.74 -12.77 13.26
N THR A 17 -20.27 -13.15 14.44
CA THR A 17 -18.99 -12.70 14.97
C THR A 17 -17.95 -13.76 14.61
N ALA A 18 -17.01 -13.42 13.73
CA ALA A 18 -15.84 -14.25 13.46
C ALA A 18 -14.63 -13.63 14.15
N ALA A 19 -13.93 -14.39 14.97
CA ALA A 19 -12.66 -13.98 15.54
C ALA A 19 -11.55 -14.48 14.60
N PHE A 20 -10.82 -13.54 13.98
CA PHE A 20 -9.63 -13.85 13.22
C PHE A 20 -8.39 -13.45 14.04
N THR A 21 -7.36 -14.26 14.02
CA THR A 21 -6.04 -13.80 14.46
C THR A 21 -5.44 -12.88 13.40
N PRO A 22 -4.63 -11.89 13.78
CA PRO A 22 -3.99 -10.98 12.80
C PRO A 22 -3.23 -11.74 11.71
N SER A 23 -2.53 -12.82 12.05
CA SER A 23 -1.79 -13.65 11.11
C SER A 23 -2.68 -14.41 10.11
N GLU A 24 -3.83 -14.93 10.54
CA GLU A 24 -4.78 -15.61 9.63
C GLU A 24 -5.42 -14.60 8.68
N ALA A 25 -5.79 -13.42 9.19
CA ALA A 25 -6.33 -12.35 8.35
C ALA A 25 -5.29 -11.90 7.31
N ALA A 26 -4.04 -11.69 7.72
CA ALA A 26 -2.95 -11.30 6.81
C ALA A 26 -2.68 -12.37 5.74
N ALA A 27 -2.74 -13.66 6.09
CA ALA A 27 -2.54 -14.76 5.14
C ALA A 27 -3.65 -14.88 4.08
N SER A 28 -4.84 -14.37 4.36
CA SER A 28 -5.98 -14.38 3.41
C SER A 28 -6.01 -13.19 2.45
N LEU A 29 -5.15 -12.19 2.65
CA LEU A 29 -5.12 -11.01 1.77
C LEU A 29 -4.54 -11.35 0.39
N PRO A 30 -5.06 -10.72 -0.69
CA PRO A 30 -4.53 -10.90 -2.04
C PRO A 30 -3.19 -10.18 -2.27
N PHE A 31 -2.61 -9.63 -1.22
CA PHE A 31 -1.32 -8.95 -1.23
C PHE A 31 -0.57 -9.17 0.08
N ARG A 32 0.72 -8.89 0.07
CA ARG A 32 1.53 -8.76 1.28
C ARG A 32 2.35 -7.48 1.24
N VAL A 33 2.69 -6.98 2.43
CA VAL A 33 3.54 -5.82 2.59
C VAL A 33 4.85 -6.23 3.24
N LEU A 34 5.96 -5.87 2.62
CA LEU A 34 7.29 -6.03 3.17
C LEU A 34 7.82 -4.64 3.53
N THR A 35 8.38 -4.53 4.72
CA THR A 35 8.94 -3.28 5.23
C THR A 35 10.45 -3.40 5.36
N ALA A 36 11.17 -2.40 4.90
CA ALA A 36 12.60 -2.28 5.12
C ALA A 36 12.96 -0.83 5.43
N TYR A 37 13.98 -0.62 6.24
CA TYR A 37 14.55 0.70 6.43
C TYR A 37 16.08 0.67 6.34
N ARG A 38 16.64 1.81 6.02
CA ARG A 38 18.08 2.07 6.02
C ARG A 38 18.36 3.46 6.58
N THR A 39 19.40 3.54 7.38
CA THR A 39 20.06 4.80 7.81
C THR A 39 21.54 4.73 7.42
N GLN A 40 22.33 5.70 7.81
CA GLN A 40 23.76 5.68 7.55
C GLN A 40 24.47 4.53 8.27
N ASP A 41 24.00 4.15 9.45
CA ASP A 41 24.67 3.25 10.41
C ASP A 41 23.92 1.93 10.64
N LYS A 42 22.63 1.81 10.23
CA LYS A 42 21.84 0.60 10.44
C LYS A 42 20.80 0.35 9.36
N SER A 43 20.34 -0.87 9.28
CA SER A 43 19.20 -1.28 8.44
C SER A 43 18.40 -2.37 9.18
N GLY A 44 17.12 -2.50 8.83
CA GLY A 44 16.23 -3.49 9.44
C GLY A 44 14.83 -3.46 8.85
N THR A 45 13.92 -4.14 9.52
CA THR A 45 12.51 -4.25 9.10
C THR A 45 11.54 -3.65 10.12
N ASN A 46 11.96 -3.50 11.37
CA ASN A 46 11.14 -2.90 12.42
C ASN A 46 11.28 -1.37 12.42
N LEU A 47 10.27 -0.68 11.91
CA LEU A 47 10.30 0.80 11.82
C LEU A 47 10.37 1.50 13.18
N ALA A 48 9.94 0.85 14.27
CA ALA A 48 10.03 1.44 15.60
C ALA A 48 11.48 1.80 16.01
N ASP A 49 12.47 1.10 15.45
CA ASP A 49 13.90 1.35 15.69
C ASP A 49 14.38 2.71 15.14
N LEU A 50 13.55 3.36 14.32
CA LEU A 50 13.85 4.67 13.74
C LEU A 50 13.40 5.84 14.63
N ASN A 51 12.59 5.61 15.67
CA ASN A 51 12.12 6.68 16.52
C ASN A 51 13.29 7.39 17.20
N GLY A 52 13.30 8.72 17.11
CA GLY A 52 14.38 9.55 17.65
C GLY A 52 15.64 9.62 16.81
N HIS A 53 15.70 8.93 15.65
CA HIS A 53 16.88 8.97 14.78
C HIS A 53 17.13 10.38 14.24
N THR A 54 18.40 10.75 14.17
CA THR A 54 18.86 12.01 13.57
C THR A 54 19.71 11.68 12.34
N GLY A 55 19.44 12.35 11.24
CA GLY A 55 20.07 12.16 9.94
C GLY A 55 19.14 11.54 8.92
N ARG A 56 19.74 11.00 7.86
CA ARG A 56 19.01 10.43 6.73
C ARG A 56 18.37 9.10 7.10
N VAL A 57 17.07 9.02 6.85
CA VAL A 57 16.25 7.81 7.00
C VAL A 57 15.66 7.47 5.63
N GLU A 58 15.79 6.23 5.22
CA GLU A 58 15.14 5.65 4.06
C GLU A 58 14.20 4.54 4.52
N ILE A 59 12.94 4.60 4.14
CA ILE A 59 11.92 3.59 4.41
C ILE A 59 11.40 3.08 3.06
N GLU A 60 11.33 1.78 2.91
CA GLU A 60 10.74 1.11 1.77
C GLU A 60 9.60 0.20 2.22
N LEU A 61 8.44 0.39 1.63
CA LEU A 61 7.29 -0.50 1.74
C LEU A 61 7.07 -1.15 0.37
N THR A 62 7.26 -2.45 0.28
CA THR A 62 7.00 -3.19 -0.96
C THR A 62 5.67 -3.92 -0.83
N VAL A 63 4.72 -3.56 -1.66
CA VAL A 63 3.42 -4.23 -1.79
C VAL A 63 3.52 -5.23 -2.91
N GLU A 64 3.28 -6.51 -2.62
CA GLU A 64 3.34 -7.60 -3.59
C GLU A 64 1.96 -8.23 -3.78
N ASN A 65 1.59 -8.46 -5.03
CA ASN A 65 0.38 -9.19 -5.39
C ASN A 65 0.61 -10.70 -5.18
N THR A 66 -0.17 -11.31 -4.28
CA THR A 66 -0.07 -12.75 -3.95
C THR A 66 -1.00 -13.64 -4.77
N THR A 67 -1.85 -13.06 -5.63
CA THR A 67 -2.79 -13.83 -6.48
C THR A 67 -2.15 -14.38 -7.75
N ILE A 68 -0.85 -14.16 -7.95
CA ILE A 68 -0.14 -14.47 -9.19
C ILE A 68 0.01 -15.98 -9.36
N SER A 69 -0.36 -16.45 -10.53
CA SER A 69 -0.16 -17.84 -10.96
C SER A 69 0.35 -17.90 -12.40
N SER A 70 1.09 -18.97 -12.74
CA SER A 70 1.48 -19.21 -14.12
C SER A 70 0.30 -19.79 -14.90
N GLN A 71 -0.09 -19.15 -15.98
CA GLN A 71 -1.17 -19.57 -16.87
C GLN A 71 -0.69 -19.62 -18.31
N GLN A 72 -1.26 -20.55 -19.11
CA GLN A 72 -1.07 -20.58 -20.55
C GLN A 72 -2.00 -19.55 -21.20
N VAL A 73 -1.43 -18.53 -21.80
CA VAL A 73 -2.17 -17.47 -22.48
C VAL A 73 -2.03 -17.68 -23.99
N SER A 74 -3.16 -17.82 -24.68
CA SER A 74 -3.18 -17.87 -26.14
C SER A 74 -3.29 -16.47 -26.74
N TYR A 75 -2.53 -16.22 -27.78
CA TYR A 75 -2.53 -14.97 -28.53
C TYR A 75 -2.36 -15.25 -30.02
N ASP A 76 -2.88 -14.37 -30.84
CA ASP A 76 -2.78 -14.45 -32.29
C ASP A 76 -1.59 -13.62 -32.81
N VAL A 77 -0.80 -14.22 -33.69
CA VAL A 77 0.28 -13.52 -34.41
C VAL A 77 0.10 -13.83 -35.91
N ALA A 78 -0.32 -12.83 -36.65
CA ALA A 78 -0.50 -12.87 -38.09
C ALA A 78 -1.46 -14.01 -38.52
N GLY A 79 -2.53 -14.30 -37.76
CA GLY A 79 -3.52 -15.33 -38.02
C GLY A 79 -3.15 -16.73 -37.51
N GLU A 80 -2.01 -16.88 -36.84
CA GLU A 80 -1.61 -18.11 -36.14
C GLU A 80 -1.80 -17.99 -34.64
N SER A 81 -2.56 -18.91 -34.04
CA SER A 81 -2.73 -18.99 -32.59
C SER A 81 -1.46 -19.56 -31.95
N ARG A 82 -0.89 -18.83 -31.01
CA ARG A 82 0.27 -19.24 -30.20
C ARG A 82 -0.10 -19.28 -28.74
N VAL A 83 0.62 -20.09 -27.97
CA VAL A 83 0.42 -20.24 -26.54
C VAL A 83 1.75 -19.95 -25.84
N GLN A 84 1.71 -19.10 -24.81
CA GLN A 84 2.86 -18.76 -23.98
C GLN A 84 2.49 -18.80 -22.51
N ALA A 85 3.39 -19.28 -21.68
CA ALA A 85 3.22 -19.16 -20.23
C ALA A 85 3.42 -17.71 -19.80
N ALA A 86 2.46 -17.16 -19.07
CA ALA A 86 2.50 -15.83 -18.50
C ALA A 86 2.11 -15.87 -17.02
N LEU A 87 2.68 -14.96 -16.23
CA LEU A 87 2.25 -14.73 -14.87
C LEU A 87 1.00 -13.85 -14.90
N VAL A 88 -0.13 -14.40 -14.47
CA VAL A 88 -1.42 -13.71 -14.43
C VAL A 88 -1.90 -13.62 -12.99
N GLY A 89 -2.43 -12.49 -12.60
CA GLY A 89 -2.98 -12.25 -11.28
C GLY A 89 -4.18 -11.31 -11.33
N VAL A 90 -4.93 -11.25 -10.25
CA VAL A 90 -5.99 -10.25 -10.10
C VAL A 90 -5.35 -8.86 -10.10
N PRO A 91 -5.79 -7.93 -10.96
CA PRO A 91 -5.30 -6.55 -10.89
C PRO A 91 -5.59 -5.94 -9.51
N LEU A 92 -4.60 -5.26 -8.95
CA LEU A 92 -4.73 -4.56 -7.67
C LEU A 92 -4.35 -3.09 -7.85
N THR A 93 -5.17 -2.20 -7.33
CA THR A 93 -4.84 -0.78 -7.19
C THR A 93 -4.32 -0.54 -5.78
N VAL A 94 -3.15 0.06 -5.68
CA VAL A 94 -2.46 0.39 -4.42
C VAL A 94 -2.44 1.90 -4.26
N VAL A 95 -2.95 2.40 -3.15
CA VAL A 95 -2.86 3.81 -2.76
C VAL A 95 -2.34 3.89 -1.34
N ALA A 96 -1.39 4.77 -1.09
CA ALA A 96 -0.86 4.97 0.25
C ALA A 96 -0.63 6.46 0.54
N ALA A 97 -0.75 6.83 1.81
CA ALA A 97 -0.44 8.15 2.30
C ALA A 97 0.30 8.07 3.65
N ALA A 98 1.40 8.79 3.78
CA ALA A 98 2.14 8.91 5.02
C ALA A 98 2.13 10.37 5.49
N GLN A 99 1.64 10.61 6.69
CA GLN A 99 1.72 11.92 7.33
C GLN A 99 2.99 11.99 8.19
N LEU A 100 3.81 13.01 7.96
CA LEU A 100 5.10 13.22 8.62
C LEU A 100 4.95 14.31 9.71
N PRO A 101 4.67 13.94 10.96
CA PRO A 101 4.44 14.92 12.02
C PRO A 101 5.72 15.65 12.36
N GLY A 102 5.64 16.99 12.33
CA GLY A 102 6.78 17.86 12.68
C GLY A 102 7.94 17.84 11.69
N THR A 103 7.76 17.27 10.51
CA THR A 103 8.77 17.22 9.44
C THR A 103 8.41 18.22 8.35
N ALA A 104 9.30 19.16 8.07
CA ALA A 104 9.10 20.11 6.98
C ALA A 104 9.21 19.40 5.62
N SER A 105 8.46 19.87 4.62
CA SER A 105 8.53 19.31 3.26
C SER A 105 9.94 19.38 2.64
N SER A 106 10.73 20.39 3.01
CA SER A 106 12.13 20.53 2.59
C SER A 106 13.08 19.46 3.15
N ALA A 107 12.67 18.75 4.22
CA ALA A 107 13.44 17.64 4.78
C ALA A 107 13.18 16.32 4.03
N VAL A 108 12.13 16.25 3.21
CA VAL A 108 11.86 15.09 2.37
C VAL A 108 12.74 15.17 1.12
N ILE A 109 13.57 14.15 0.94
CA ILE A 109 14.51 14.09 -0.20
C ILE A 109 13.76 13.56 -1.42
N THR A 110 13.55 14.44 -2.38
CA THR A 110 13.00 14.12 -3.70
C THR A 110 14.15 13.96 -4.70
N GLY A 111 13.93 13.19 -5.77
CA GLY A 111 14.97 12.91 -6.75
C GLY A 111 15.45 14.18 -7.47
N ASP A 112 16.76 14.37 -7.49
CA ASP A 112 17.46 15.42 -8.22
C ASP A 112 18.18 14.89 -9.49
N GLY A 113 17.98 13.62 -9.82
CA GLY A 113 18.65 12.94 -10.93
C GLY A 113 20.06 12.44 -10.61
N SER A 114 20.54 12.60 -9.36
CA SER A 114 21.91 12.21 -8.95
C SER A 114 22.10 10.70 -8.76
N GLY A 115 21.06 9.89 -8.94
CA GLY A 115 21.08 8.44 -8.69
C GLY A 115 21.04 8.04 -7.21
N SER A 116 20.97 8.99 -6.30
CA SER A 116 20.75 8.72 -4.86
C SER A 116 19.33 8.28 -4.61
N ALA A 117 19.13 7.43 -3.58
CA ALA A 117 17.80 7.03 -3.15
C ALA A 117 16.98 8.28 -2.79
N ALA A 118 15.76 8.36 -3.32
CA ALA A 118 14.85 9.48 -3.14
C ALA A 118 13.41 8.99 -2.95
N THR A 119 12.60 9.83 -2.34
CA THR A 119 11.16 9.61 -2.21
C THR A 119 10.53 9.56 -3.60
N ASN A 120 9.78 8.49 -3.86
CA ASN A 120 9.08 8.29 -5.15
C ASN A 120 7.57 8.60 -5.05
N GLY A 121 7.12 9.22 -3.96
CA GLY A 121 5.77 9.70 -3.77
C GLY A 121 5.59 11.16 -4.14
N VAL A 122 4.35 11.60 -4.20
CA VAL A 122 3.95 13.00 -4.39
C VAL A 122 3.86 13.68 -3.03
N LEU A 123 4.54 14.84 -2.89
CA LEU A 123 4.49 15.64 -1.68
C LEU A 123 3.30 16.59 -1.71
N SER A 124 2.60 16.67 -0.60
CA SER A 124 1.55 17.65 -0.34
C SER A 124 1.62 18.15 1.11
N GLN A 125 0.78 19.08 1.46
CA GLN A 125 0.62 19.57 2.82
C GLN A 125 -0.86 19.52 3.20
N ASN A 126 -1.13 19.09 4.42
CA ASN A 126 -2.45 19.19 5.02
C ASN A 126 -2.79 20.64 5.39
N ALA A 127 -4.05 20.88 5.74
CA ALA A 127 -4.52 22.20 6.19
C ALA A 127 -3.82 22.70 7.48
N ASP A 128 -3.30 21.79 8.30
CA ASP A 128 -2.51 22.06 9.49
C ASP A 128 -1.01 22.30 9.20
N GLY A 129 -0.61 22.27 7.93
CA GLY A 129 0.77 22.44 7.48
C GLY A 129 1.65 21.20 7.61
N SER A 130 1.10 20.05 8.01
CA SER A 130 1.85 18.78 8.09
C SER A 130 2.20 18.28 6.70
N THR A 131 3.43 17.81 6.52
CA THR A 131 3.88 17.20 5.28
C THR A 131 3.23 15.82 5.09
N VAL A 132 2.69 15.60 3.90
CA VAL A 132 2.10 14.31 3.49
C VAL A 132 2.79 13.83 2.23
N VAL A 133 3.13 12.55 2.20
CA VAL A 133 3.62 11.87 1.00
C VAL A 133 2.59 10.85 0.57
N GLN A 134 2.25 10.86 -0.71
CA GLN A 134 1.22 10.01 -1.29
C GLN A 134 1.79 9.18 -2.42
N TRP A 135 1.31 7.95 -2.54
CA TRP A 135 1.68 7.02 -3.61
C TRP A 135 0.44 6.39 -4.21
N ALA A 136 0.52 6.13 -5.51
CA ALA A 136 -0.46 5.33 -6.22
C ALA A 136 0.25 4.41 -7.20
N SER A 137 -0.21 3.16 -7.32
CA SER A 137 0.33 2.18 -8.24
C SER A 137 -0.73 1.15 -8.62
N ILE A 138 -0.56 0.54 -9.79
CA ILE A 138 -1.40 -0.57 -10.26
C ILE A 138 -0.52 -1.79 -10.45
N LEU A 139 -0.91 -2.90 -9.82
CA LEU A 139 -0.27 -4.21 -9.97
C LEU A 139 -1.17 -5.08 -10.85
N ALA A 140 -0.79 -5.29 -12.09
CA ALA A 140 -1.60 -6.01 -13.07
C ALA A 140 -0.74 -6.87 -14.02
N PRO A 141 -0.08 -7.93 -13.53
CA PRO A 141 0.67 -8.82 -14.40
C PRO A 141 -0.26 -9.56 -15.38
N PRO A 142 0.17 -9.82 -16.63
CA PRO A 142 1.54 -9.64 -17.14
C PRO A 142 1.85 -8.23 -17.69
N GLN A 143 0.86 -7.35 -17.81
CA GLN A 143 0.99 -6.04 -18.48
C GLN A 143 1.78 -5.04 -17.62
N LEU A 144 1.53 -5.05 -16.31
CA LEU A 144 2.19 -4.20 -15.32
C LEU A 144 2.90 -5.06 -14.28
N GLY A 145 3.67 -4.42 -13.39
CA GLY A 145 4.43 -5.10 -12.36
C GLY A 145 3.55 -5.91 -11.39
N SER A 146 4.16 -6.89 -10.75
CA SER A 146 3.56 -7.71 -9.70
C SER A 146 3.77 -7.14 -8.30
N SER A 147 4.60 -6.11 -8.18
CA SER A 147 4.90 -5.41 -6.92
C SER A 147 5.11 -3.93 -7.16
N ALA A 148 4.91 -3.14 -6.11
CA ALA A 148 5.23 -1.71 -6.08
C ALA A 148 6.05 -1.41 -4.82
N THR A 149 7.10 -0.61 -4.97
CA THR A 149 7.91 -0.12 -3.86
C THR A 149 7.58 1.35 -3.61
N LEU A 150 7.08 1.63 -2.42
CA LEU A 150 6.79 2.95 -1.90
C LEU A 150 8.00 3.37 -1.07
N ARG A 151 8.73 4.39 -1.53
CA ARG A 151 9.97 4.83 -0.87
C ARG A 151 9.79 6.22 -0.29
N LEU A 152 10.16 6.35 0.97
CA LEU A 152 10.25 7.60 1.71
C LEU A 152 11.70 7.83 2.13
N VAL A 153 12.26 8.97 1.79
CA VAL A 153 13.59 9.39 2.22
C VAL A 153 13.49 10.76 2.87
N VAL A 154 13.96 10.85 4.12
CA VAL A 154 13.86 12.07 4.94
C VAL A 154 15.19 12.34 5.63
N ASP A 155 15.58 13.60 5.72
CA ASP A 155 16.66 14.05 6.60
C ASP A 155 16.04 14.70 7.84
N ALA A 156 16.08 14.00 8.96
CA ALA A 156 15.35 14.35 10.17
C ALA A 156 16.29 14.67 11.35
N ALA A 157 15.90 15.61 12.18
CA ALA A 157 16.60 15.92 13.44
C ALA A 157 16.14 15.04 14.61
N ASN A 158 14.92 14.53 14.56
CA ASN A 158 14.32 13.63 15.56
C ASN A 158 13.16 12.89 14.86
N PHE A 159 13.50 11.85 14.12
CA PHE A 159 12.54 11.14 13.30
C PHE A 159 11.43 10.50 14.15
N LYS A 160 10.21 10.71 13.73
CA LYS A 160 9.03 9.98 14.24
C LYS A 160 8.48 9.13 13.12
N VAL A 161 8.35 7.85 13.37
CA VAL A 161 7.79 6.93 12.39
C VAL A 161 6.38 7.39 12.02
N PRO A 162 6.12 7.68 10.74
CA PRO A 162 4.79 8.09 10.29
C PRO A 162 3.81 6.94 10.34
N VAL A 163 2.54 7.26 10.57
CA VAL A 163 1.45 6.34 10.26
C VAL A 163 1.28 6.33 8.75
N VAL A 164 1.38 5.16 8.15
CA VAL A 164 1.14 4.94 6.72
C VAL A 164 -0.25 4.34 6.55
N ASN A 165 -1.15 5.09 5.94
CA ASN A 165 -2.44 4.59 5.51
C ASN A 165 -2.25 3.93 4.14
N LEU A 166 -2.55 2.63 4.06
CA LEU A 166 -2.43 1.83 2.84
C LEU A 166 -3.79 1.25 2.47
N SER A 167 -4.22 1.48 1.25
CA SER A 167 -5.40 0.87 0.65
C SER A 167 -4.99 0.02 -0.55
N VAL A 168 -5.45 -1.23 -0.60
CA VAL A 168 -5.25 -2.12 -1.74
C VAL A 168 -6.60 -2.68 -2.16
N GLN A 169 -7.01 -2.37 -3.37
CA GLN A 169 -8.32 -2.75 -3.91
C GLN A 169 -8.16 -3.65 -5.13
N PRO A 170 -8.96 -4.72 -5.25
CA PRO A 170 -9.02 -5.50 -6.48
C PRO A 170 -9.70 -4.69 -7.59
N GLY A 171 -9.17 -4.80 -8.80
CA GLY A 171 -9.67 -4.12 -9.97
C GLY A 171 -8.78 -2.98 -10.46
N MET A 172 -9.12 -2.51 -11.66
CA MET A 172 -8.51 -1.31 -12.26
C MET A 172 -9.49 -0.15 -12.10
N ILE A 173 -8.99 0.97 -11.66
CA ILE A 173 -9.79 2.19 -11.53
C ILE A 173 -9.95 2.83 -12.90
N THR A 174 -11.14 3.32 -13.20
CA THR A 174 -11.46 3.96 -14.50
C THR A 174 -10.85 5.35 -14.63
N ASP A 175 -10.61 6.02 -13.50
CA ASP A 175 -9.89 7.28 -13.44
C ASP A 175 -8.52 7.08 -12.80
N ALA A 176 -7.48 7.00 -13.63
CA ALA A 176 -6.09 6.80 -13.20
C ALA A 176 -5.39 8.09 -12.75
N SER A 177 -6.10 9.22 -12.65
CA SER A 177 -5.55 10.43 -12.01
C SER A 177 -5.30 10.18 -10.52
N ILE A 178 -4.33 10.87 -9.94
CA ILE A 178 -4.05 10.77 -8.49
C ILE A 178 -5.29 11.16 -7.69
N GLU A 179 -6.05 12.14 -8.15
CA GLU A 179 -7.27 12.61 -7.51
C GLU A 179 -8.38 11.55 -7.57
N GLY A 180 -8.62 10.92 -8.73
CA GLY A 180 -9.57 9.80 -8.88
C GLY A 180 -9.16 8.57 -8.07
N LEU A 181 -7.86 8.27 -7.99
CA LEU A 181 -7.33 7.20 -7.16
C LEU A 181 -7.53 7.46 -5.66
N LEU A 182 -7.28 8.67 -5.21
CA LEU A 182 -7.49 9.07 -3.81
C LEU A 182 -8.98 9.12 -3.47
N ASP A 183 -9.80 9.68 -4.36
CA ASP A 183 -11.24 9.75 -4.15
C ASP A 183 -11.87 8.36 -4.08
N SER A 184 -11.51 7.45 -4.99
CA SER A 184 -11.98 6.06 -4.94
C SER A 184 -11.51 5.29 -3.70
N ALA A 185 -10.33 5.61 -3.18
CA ALA A 185 -9.74 4.94 -2.01
C ALA A 185 -10.27 5.49 -0.68
N PHE A 186 -10.64 6.78 -0.62
CA PHE A 186 -10.94 7.48 0.62
C PHE A 186 -12.32 8.19 0.63
N SER A 187 -13.16 8.01 -0.41
CA SER A 187 -14.49 8.58 -0.45
C SER A 187 -15.44 8.00 0.61
N PRO A 188 -16.26 8.84 1.26
CA PRO A 188 -17.23 8.40 2.28
C PRO A 188 -18.27 7.39 1.79
N ASP A 189 -18.59 7.40 0.49
CA ASP A 189 -19.55 6.47 -0.13
C ASP A 189 -19.02 5.03 -0.22
N SER A 190 -17.72 4.84 -0.02
CA SER A 190 -17.08 3.52 0.15
C SER A 190 -17.04 3.06 1.63
N SER A 191 -17.89 3.64 2.50
CA SER A 191 -17.88 3.47 3.95
C SER A 191 -17.85 2.01 4.45
N GLY A 192 -18.46 1.08 3.73
CA GLY A 192 -18.35 -0.35 4.05
C GLY A 192 -16.98 -0.96 3.71
N GLN A 193 -16.28 -0.43 2.71
CA GLN A 193 -14.93 -0.86 2.34
C GLN A 193 -13.86 -0.19 3.21
N LEU A 194 -14.05 1.09 3.58
CA LEU A 194 -13.16 1.82 4.49
C LEU A 194 -13.08 1.18 5.88
N GLU A 195 -14.18 0.68 6.39
CA GLU A 195 -14.20 0.00 7.71
C GLU A 195 -13.40 -1.33 7.67
N LEU A 196 -13.47 -2.06 6.56
CA LEU A 196 -12.63 -3.23 6.31
C LEU A 196 -11.15 -2.85 6.12
N GLN A 197 -10.86 -1.74 5.47
CA GLN A 197 -9.51 -1.26 5.19
C GLN A 197 -8.81 -0.72 6.44
N THR A 198 -9.49 0.09 7.25
CA THR A 198 -8.96 0.59 8.53
C THR A 198 -8.62 -0.57 9.47
N ARG A 199 -9.46 -1.60 9.52
CA ARG A 199 -9.19 -2.83 10.29
C ARG A 199 -8.03 -3.64 9.74
N THR A 200 -7.80 -3.65 8.42
CA THR A 200 -6.66 -4.33 7.79
C THR A 200 -5.35 -3.67 8.17
N ILE A 201 -5.32 -2.34 8.27
CA ILE A 201 -4.13 -1.55 8.63
C ILE A 201 -3.77 -1.73 10.11
N GLU A 202 -4.76 -1.72 11.01
CA GLU A 202 -4.55 -2.03 12.43
C GLU A 202 -4.00 -3.46 12.61
N LEU A 203 -4.53 -4.43 11.84
CA LEU A 203 -4.07 -5.82 11.86
C LEU A 203 -2.62 -5.98 11.35
N ILE A 204 -2.19 -5.21 10.36
CA ILE A 204 -0.81 -5.23 9.86
C ILE A 204 0.14 -4.57 10.89
N GLY A 205 -0.31 -3.53 11.58
CA GLY A 205 0.43 -2.90 12.67
C GLY A 205 0.67 -3.85 13.84
N ASP A 206 -0.36 -4.58 14.25
CA ASP A 206 -0.30 -5.55 15.36
C ASP A 206 0.47 -6.83 15.00
N ALA A 207 0.47 -7.25 13.74
CA ALA A 207 1.23 -8.42 13.28
C ALA A 207 2.75 -8.18 13.20
N ASN A 208 3.17 -6.91 13.19
CA ASN A 208 4.58 -6.48 13.15
C ASN A 208 5.15 -6.07 14.52
N SER A 209 4.37 -6.16 15.60
CA SER A 209 4.80 -5.95 16.98
C SER A 209 4.92 -7.28 17.72
#